data_c401d9e6d64f5d44a65a48c3dba31bdb
#
_entry.id   c401d9e6d64f5d44a65a48c3dba31bdb
#
_cell.length_a   1.000
_cell.length_b   1.000
_cell.length_c   1.000
_cell.angle_alpha   90.00
_cell.angle_beta   90.00
_cell.angle_gamma   90.00
#
_symmetry.space_group_name_H-M   'P 1'
#
loop_
_entity.id
_entity.type
_entity.pdbx_description
1 polymer ?
#
loop_
_entity_poly.entity_id
_entity_poly.type
_entity_poly.pdbx_seq_one_letter_code
_entity_poly.pdbx_strand_id
1 'polypeptide(L)'
;MKIMKNILLLAALSGSLAMTSCSGSFLDEDMNPNVLSPSTFWKSEADIMKGLTAAYGYMQPSGYAVSFERYIVIDNFRSDECTYRADVPRWIQLATFTNDATNTASVREWTNLYKGINYANQCIDNIPNVPETSSSVAETKKQAIAEARFLRAFYYYRLFLNFGENLPIYLHQLEGTEEEFYPEQAKPGEVVAFIEKELKEVQTELPESYDADNGGRATCYAAAALLGKFYMFRHQLSDAEAQFKKLIGKFELMANYYDNFTGLHKNNSESVFEVQFTGDTNGGHSEYNHFTEHLAPFTAPGGGYEEAYPTKWIYNTLMEDKTVDGKHSARALGTLIFDDPDCRPYYYEAGKSFKDYHSKGECFWHKYVYYDPSLSPVWYKSGFNIPLIRYADILLLYAECLNDRGATPEAIGFINQVRDRVNVPALPLDMSKDAVLKHLQDVERPCELALEGSRWYDLIRWGIVENALKKHEKPNCGSFVAAKHKLLPIPHNEFLMNPDWKQNDHYSK
;
A
#
# COMPACT_ATOMS: atom_id res chain seq x y z
N MET A 1 -43.75 5.85 -70.55
CA MET A 1 -42.65 4.90 -70.75
C MET A 1 -41.24 5.50 -70.61
N LYS A 2 -40.98 6.76 -71.02
CA LYS A 2 -39.64 7.38 -70.84
C LYS A 2 -39.26 7.71 -69.39
N ILE A 3 -40.19 8.06 -68.54
CA ILE A 3 -39.95 8.42 -67.14
C ILE A 3 -39.60 7.19 -66.29
N MET A 4 -40.24 6.06 -66.52
CA MET A 4 -39.92 4.80 -65.83
C MET A 4 -38.51 4.21 -66.17
N LYS A 5 -38.04 4.44 -67.42
CA LYS A 5 -36.70 4.01 -67.82
C LYS A 5 -35.58 4.83 -67.12
N ASN A 6 -35.84 6.13 -66.89
CA ASN A 6 -34.85 6.99 -66.20
C ASN A 6 -34.80 6.73 -64.69
N ILE A 7 -35.90 6.33 -64.07
CA ILE A 7 -35.94 5.94 -62.65
C ILE A 7 -35.22 4.60 -62.42
N LEU A 8 -35.36 3.65 -63.33
CA LEU A 8 -34.61 2.37 -63.28
C LEU A 8 -33.11 2.52 -63.53
N LEU A 9 -32.70 3.49 -64.40
CA LEU A 9 -31.29 3.80 -64.58
C LEU A 9 -30.66 4.52 -63.39
N LEU A 10 -31.37 5.44 -62.74
CA LEU A 10 -30.89 6.06 -61.48
C LEU A 10 -30.84 5.07 -60.32
N ALA A 11 -31.77 4.12 -60.22
CA ALA A 11 -31.73 3.08 -59.19
C ALA A 11 -30.61 2.07 -59.44
N ALA A 12 -30.25 1.78 -60.70
CA ALA A 12 -29.12 0.92 -61.04
C ALA A 12 -27.74 1.61 -60.79
N LEU A 13 -27.64 2.95 -60.99
CA LEU A 13 -26.41 3.70 -60.68
C LEU A 13 -26.21 3.90 -59.16
N SER A 14 -27.30 4.07 -58.40
CA SER A 14 -27.21 4.18 -56.92
C SER A 14 -26.91 2.81 -56.27
N GLY A 15 -27.31 1.70 -56.85
CA GLY A 15 -27.00 0.35 -56.40
C GLY A 15 -25.55 -0.08 -56.67
N SER A 16 -24.89 0.44 -57.68
CA SER A 16 -23.49 0.13 -58.02
C SER A 16 -22.46 0.97 -57.23
N LEU A 17 -22.88 2.11 -56.62
CA LEU A 17 -22.03 2.91 -55.73
C LEU A 17 -22.03 2.39 -54.28
N ALA A 18 -22.93 1.49 -53.92
CA ALA A 18 -23.00 0.89 -52.57
C ALA A 18 -22.18 -0.39 -52.43
N MET A 19 -21.57 -0.92 -53.47
CA MET A 19 -20.80 -2.17 -53.45
C MET A 19 -19.29 -1.98 -53.47
N THR A 20 -18.79 -0.75 -53.44
CA THR A 20 -17.33 -0.48 -53.39
C THR A 20 -16.86 0.05 -52.04
N SER A 21 -17.68 -0.08 -51.02
CA SER A 21 -17.29 0.25 -49.66
C SER A 21 -17.03 -1.03 -48.87
N CYS A 22 -15.82 -1.26 -48.55
CA CYS A 22 -15.18 -2.23 -47.69
C CYS A 22 -14.25 -3.19 -48.46
N SER A 23 -13.11 -2.69 -48.93
CA SER A 23 -11.94 -3.53 -48.98
C SER A 23 -11.44 -3.72 -47.56
N GLY A 24 -11.21 -4.96 -47.12
CA GLY A 24 -10.70 -5.26 -45.78
C GLY A 24 -9.44 -4.48 -45.39
N SER A 25 -8.65 -4.02 -46.38
CA SER A 25 -7.46 -3.19 -46.20
C SER A 25 -7.73 -1.80 -45.59
N PHE A 26 -8.95 -1.23 -45.70
CA PHE A 26 -9.27 0.05 -45.06
C PHE A 26 -9.50 -0.11 -43.54
N LEU A 27 -9.89 -1.29 -43.10
CA LEU A 27 -10.01 -1.60 -41.65
C LEU A 27 -8.70 -2.11 -41.09
N ASP A 28 -7.81 -2.65 -41.95
CA ASP A 28 -6.48 -3.14 -41.52
C ASP A 28 -5.42 -2.03 -41.52
N GLU A 29 -5.64 -0.88 -42.15
CA GLU A 29 -4.67 0.24 -42.22
C GLU A 29 -4.84 1.29 -41.11
N ASP A 30 -5.85 1.22 -40.29
CA ASP A 30 -6.08 2.23 -39.24
C ASP A 30 -5.58 1.82 -37.86
N MET A 31 -4.38 1.30 -37.76
CA MET A 31 -3.61 1.60 -36.58
C MET A 31 -3.07 3.02 -36.73
N ASN A 32 -3.82 4.01 -36.16
CA ASN A 32 -3.31 5.38 -36.08
C ASN A 32 -1.88 5.30 -35.49
N PRO A 33 -0.83 5.65 -36.22
CA PRO A 33 0.55 5.52 -35.74
C PRO A 33 0.84 6.40 -34.54
N ASN A 34 -0.08 7.30 -34.17
CA ASN A 34 -0.02 8.16 -32.99
C ASN A 34 -0.82 7.59 -31.79
N VAL A 35 -1.53 6.47 -31.93
CA VAL A 35 -2.13 5.75 -30.82
C VAL A 35 -1.14 4.70 -30.35
N LEU A 36 -0.68 4.83 -29.12
CA LEU A 36 0.16 3.84 -28.45
C LEU A 36 -0.65 2.55 -28.26
N SER A 37 -0.39 1.55 -29.08
CA SER A 37 -0.86 0.17 -28.89
C SER A 37 0.28 -0.68 -28.32
N PRO A 38 0.02 -1.82 -27.68
CA PRO A 38 1.08 -2.71 -27.23
C PRO A 38 2.10 -3.05 -28.34
N SER A 39 1.65 -3.25 -29.58
CA SER A 39 2.51 -3.56 -30.73
C SER A 39 3.38 -2.37 -31.20
N THR A 40 3.01 -1.13 -30.86
CA THR A 40 3.75 0.08 -31.26
C THR A 40 4.58 0.67 -30.10
N PHE A 41 4.31 0.30 -28.87
CA PHE A 41 4.93 0.87 -27.68
C PHE A 41 6.31 0.25 -27.36
N TRP A 42 6.41 -1.07 -27.26
CA TRP A 42 7.58 -1.80 -26.74
C TRP A 42 8.71 -1.94 -27.78
N LYS A 43 9.53 -0.90 -27.99
CA LYS A 43 10.57 -0.88 -29.03
C LYS A 43 11.98 -0.59 -28.54
N SER A 44 12.13 -0.02 -27.35
CA SER A 44 13.42 0.46 -26.86
C SER A 44 13.54 0.26 -25.34
N GLU A 45 14.77 0.39 -24.83
CA GLU A 45 15.05 0.40 -23.39
C GLU A 45 14.24 1.49 -22.65
N ALA A 46 14.09 2.68 -23.27
CA ALA A 46 13.28 3.74 -22.71
C ALA A 46 11.80 3.35 -22.55
N ASP A 47 11.28 2.52 -23.45
CA ASP A 47 9.89 2.05 -23.36
C ASP A 47 9.74 0.96 -22.30
N ILE A 48 10.77 0.14 -22.07
CA ILE A 48 10.83 -0.78 -20.91
C ILE A 48 10.65 0.03 -19.62
N MET A 49 11.43 1.09 -19.45
CA MET A 49 11.38 1.91 -18.24
C MET A 49 10.04 2.64 -18.07
N LYS A 50 9.44 3.16 -19.14
CA LYS A 50 8.10 3.77 -19.09
C LYS A 50 7.01 2.77 -18.68
N GLY A 51 7.03 1.56 -19.26
CA GLY A 51 6.09 0.50 -18.92
C GLY A 51 6.22 0.05 -17.48
N LEU A 52 7.46 -0.12 -16.99
CA LEU A 52 7.73 -0.47 -15.61
C LEU A 52 7.28 0.65 -14.65
N THR A 53 7.56 1.92 -14.98
CA THR A 53 7.08 3.07 -14.20
C THR A 53 5.55 3.09 -14.12
N ALA A 54 4.85 2.77 -15.20
CA ALA A 54 3.39 2.67 -15.19
C ALA A 54 2.90 1.54 -14.26
N ALA A 55 3.61 0.41 -14.18
CA ALA A 55 3.29 -0.66 -13.23
C ALA A 55 3.51 -0.22 -11.77
N TYR A 56 4.60 0.49 -11.46
CA TYR A 56 4.80 1.12 -10.15
C TYR A 56 3.73 2.18 -9.82
N GLY A 57 3.24 2.89 -10.83
CA GLY A 57 2.23 3.95 -10.67
C GLY A 57 0.95 3.48 -9.97
N TYR A 58 0.60 2.19 -10.04
CA TYR A 58 -0.55 1.66 -9.31
C TYR A 58 -0.31 1.42 -7.80
N MET A 59 0.91 1.59 -7.32
CA MET A 59 1.18 1.79 -5.89
C MET A 59 0.70 3.17 -5.41
N GLN A 60 0.65 4.15 -6.34
CA GLN A 60 0.08 5.48 -6.18
C GLN A 60 -1.26 5.57 -6.93
N PRO A 61 -2.34 4.93 -6.48
CA PRO A 61 -3.59 4.92 -7.25
C PRO A 61 -4.06 6.35 -7.51
N SER A 62 -4.33 6.64 -8.79
CA SER A 62 -4.75 7.95 -9.24
C SER A 62 -6.14 8.35 -8.71
N GLY A 63 -6.33 9.64 -8.46
CA GLY A 63 -7.59 10.21 -8.00
C GLY A 63 -7.49 10.82 -6.62
N TYR A 64 -8.39 11.76 -6.35
CA TYR A 64 -8.44 12.47 -5.08
C TYR A 64 -8.64 11.49 -3.92
N ALA A 65 -7.76 11.57 -2.92
CA ALA A 65 -7.76 10.77 -1.70
C ALA A 65 -7.59 9.23 -1.89
N VAL A 66 -7.34 8.69 -3.08
CA VAL A 66 -7.30 7.22 -3.27
C VAL A 66 -6.10 6.59 -2.58
N SER A 67 -4.94 7.25 -2.56
CA SER A 67 -3.78 6.79 -1.77
C SER A 67 -4.07 6.83 -0.26
N PHE A 68 -4.77 7.87 0.22
CA PHE A 68 -5.23 7.95 1.60
C PHE A 68 -6.22 6.83 1.93
N GLU A 69 -7.19 6.54 1.06
CA GLU A 69 -8.11 5.40 1.24
C GLU A 69 -7.35 4.08 1.37
N ARG A 70 -6.36 3.83 0.50
CA ARG A 70 -5.57 2.58 0.52
C ARG A 70 -4.77 2.43 1.81
N TYR A 71 -3.89 3.38 2.12
CA TYR A 71 -2.87 3.21 3.15
C TYR A 71 -3.29 3.69 4.54
N ILE A 72 -4.32 4.54 4.63
CA ILE A 72 -4.84 4.97 5.92
C ILE A 72 -6.18 4.32 6.22
N VAL A 73 -7.18 4.47 5.33
CA VAL A 73 -8.55 4.02 5.67
C VAL A 73 -8.65 2.49 5.71
N ILE A 74 -8.21 1.81 4.63
CA ILE A 74 -8.31 0.36 4.56
C ILE A 74 -7.38 -0.32 5.57
N ASP A 75 -6.18 0.20 5.74
CA ASP A 75 -5.18 -0.45 6.57
C ASP A 75 -5.32 -0.10 8.07
N ASN A 76 -5.88 1.08 8.44
CA ASN A 76 -5.91 1.50 9.86
C ASN A 76 -7.31 1.70 10.45
N PHE A 77 -8.33 2.10 9.67
CA PHE A 77 -9.65 2.42 10.25
C PHE A 77 -10.36 1.21 10.86
N ARG A 78 -10.01 -0.01 10.44
CA ARG A 78 -10.53 -1.25 11.03
C ARG A 78 -9.82 -1.64 12.33
N SER A 79 -8.66 -1.05 12.63
CA SER A 79 -7.85 -1.37 13.83
C SER A 79 -8.36 -0.65 15.08
N ASP A 80 -7.77 -0.98 16.20
CA ASP A 80 -8.04 -0.37 17.52
C ASP A 80 -7.26 0.93 17.79
N GLU A 81 -6.36 1.32 16.87
CA GLU A 81 -5.53 2.53 17.05
C GLU A 81 -6.12 3.78 16.41
N CYS A 82 -6.98 3.63 15.41
CA CYS A 82 -7.46 4.74 14.60
C CYS A 82 -8.99 4.83 14.61
N THR A 83 -9.52 6.05 14.63
CA THR A 83 -10.94 6.35 14.43
C THR A 83 -11.09 7.44 13.37
N TYR A 84 -12.30 7.88 13.09
CA TYR A 84 -12.66 8.63 11.89
C TYR A 84 -13.53 9.86 12.22
N ARG A 85 -13.53 10.84 11.32
CA ARG A 85 -14.54 11.89 11.27
C ARG A 85 -15.81 11.35 10.59
N ALA A 86 -16.97 11.67 11.14
CA ALA A 86 -18.24 11.06 10.76
C ALA A 86 -18.93 11.79 9.58
N ASP A 87 -18.25 12.00 8.45
CA ASP A 87 -18.79 12.70 7.28
C ASP A 87 -18.54 12.01 5.93
N VAL A 88 -17.68 10.97 5.88
CA VAL A 88 -17.44 10.17 4.68
C VAL A 88 -18.04 8.77 4.83
N PRO A 89 -19.27 8.52 4.32
CA PRO A 89 -20.01 7.27 4.60
C PRO A 89 -19.22 5.99 4.32
N ARG A 90 -18.51 5.91 3.17
CA ARG A 90 -17.73 4.72 2.80
C ARG A 90 -16.59 4.40 3.77
N TRP A 91 -16.01 5.41 4.42
CA TRP A 91 -14.95 5.24 5.42
C TRP A 91 -15.53 4.84 6.77
N ILE A 92 -16.65 5.47 7.14
CA ILE A 92 -17.41 5.13 8.36
C ILE A 92 -17.80 3.65 8.32
N GLN A 93 -18.33 3.16 7.20
CA GLN A 93 -18.73 1.77 7.04
C GLN A 93 -17.58 0.79 7.31
N LEU A 94 -16.36 1.08 6.81
CA LEU A 94 -15.18 0.25 7.10
C LEU A 94 -14.80 0.28 8.58
N ALA A 95 -14.76 1.48 9.18
CA ALA A 95 -14.39 1.65 10.58
C ALA A 95 -15.39 1.05 11.57
N THR A 96 -16.68 0.98 11.20
CA THR A 96 -17.79 0.47 12.03
C THR A 96 -18.22 -0.95 11.67
N PHE A 97 -17.55 -1.59 10.69
CA PHE A 97 -17.88 -2.94 10.23
C PHE A 97 -19.30 -3.10 9.70
N THR A 98 -19.79 -2.08 8.98
CA THR A 98 -21.11 -2.06 8.35
C THR A 98 -21.05 -2.04 6.81
N ASN A 99 -19.85 -2.20 6.26
CA ASN A 99 -19.61 -2.26 4.82
C ASN A 99 -20.17 -3.52 4.18
N ASP A 100 -20.59 -3.39 2.93
CA ASP A 100 -21.05 -4.46 2.05
C ASP A 100 -20.27 -4.48 0.73
N ALA A 101 -20.66 -5.32 -0.22
CA ALA A 101 -20.02 -5.50 -1.52
C ALA A 101 -20.10 -4.26 -2.45
N THR A 102 -20.86 -3.22 -2.07
CA THR A 102 -20.99 -1.96 -2.82
C THR A 102 -20.13 -0.83 -2.25
N ASN A 103 -19.41 -1.06 -1.14
CA ASN A 103 -18.55 -0.05 -0.52
C ASN A 103 -17.48 0.44 -1.50
N THR A 104 -17.56 1.71 -1.89
CA THR A 104 -16.74 2.26 -2.97
C THR A 104 -15.25 2.34 -2.66
N ALA A 105 -14.83 2.41 -1.40
CA ALA A 105 -13.41 2.34 -1.03
C ALA A 105 -12.85 0.93 -1.27
N SER A 106 -13.58 -0.12 -0.86
CA SER A 106 -13.22 -1.51 -1.13
C SER A 106 -13.22 -1.85 -2.62
N VAL A 107 -14.21 -1.35 -3.37
CA VAL A 107 -14.29 -1.51 -4.83
C VAL A 107 -13.10 -0.85 -5.53
N ARG A 108 -12.70 0.35 -5.10
CA ARG A 108 -11.51 1.03 -5.65
C ARG A 108 -10.22 0.28 -5.36
N GLU A 109 -10.07 -0.25 -4.15
CA GLU A 109 -8.87 -1.05 -3.81
C GLU A 109 -8.77 -2.28 -4.70
N TRP A 110 -9.84 -3.06 -4.82
CA TRP A 110 -9.91 -4.21 -5.73
C TRP A 110 -9.53 -3.83 -7.16
N THR A 111 -10.23 -2.85 -7.73
CA THR A 111 -10.04 -2.42 -9.12
C THR A 111 -8.62 -1.92 -9.39
N ASN A 112 -8.04 -1.12 -8.48
CA ASN A 112 -6.69 -0.59 -8.66
C ASN A 112 -5.61 -1.66 -8.51
N LEU A 113 -5.81 -2.65 -7.64
CA LEU A 113 -4.87 -3.77 -7.51
C LEU A 113 -4.86 -4.62 -8.78
N TYR A 114 -6.02 -4.95 -9.36
CA TYR A 114 -6.09 -5.69 -10.63
C TYR A 114 -5.55 -4.89 -11.82
N LYS A 115 -5.75 -3.57 -11.86
CA LYS A 115 -5.08 -2.71 -12.85
C LYS A 115 -3.56 -2.78 -12.71
N GLY A 116 -3.03 -2.70 -11.47
CA GLY A 116 -1.61 -2.87 -11.21
C GLY A 116 -1.07 -4.22 -11.69
N ILE A 117 -1.81 -5.31 -11.45
CA ILE A 117 -1.49 -6.65 -11.95
C ILE A 117 -1.43 -6.65 -13.48
N ASN A 118 -2.40 -6.05 -14.16
CA ASN A 118 -2.43 -6.00 -15.62
C ASN A 118 -1.23 -5.22 -16.20
N TYR A 119 -0.85 -4.09 -15.59
CA TYR A 119 0.35 -3.34 -16.02
C TYR A 119 1.64 -4.11 -15.75
N ALA A 120 1.73 -4.83 -14.65
CA ALA A 120 2.85 -5.74 -14.40
C ALA A 120 2.91 -6.87 -15.45
N ASN A 121 1.76 -7.47 -15.78
CA ASN A 121 1.67 -8.47 -16.84
C ASN A 121 2.07 -7.93 -18.21
N GLN A 122 1.66 -6.69 -18.56
CA GLN A 122 2.12 -6.04 -19.80
C GLN A 122 3.64 -5.95 -19.87
N CYS A 123 4.32 -5.62 -18.78
CA CYS A 123 5.78 -5.63 -18.71
C CYS A 123 6.33 -7.05 -18.94
N ILE A 124 5.80 -8.03 -18.22
CA ILE A 124 6.27 -9.43 -18.28
C ILE A 124 6.13 -10.02 -19.67
N ASP A 125 5.01 -9.75 -20.35
CA ASP A 125 4.71 -10.34 -21.67
C ASP A 125 5.44 -9.63 -22.81
N ASN A 126 5.66 -8.31 -22.72
CA ASN A 126 6.16 -7.53 -23.84
C ASN A 126 7.66 -7.19 -23.75
N ILE A 127 8.24 -7.00 -22.58
CA ILE A 127 9.68 -6.72 -22.43
C ILE A 127 10.56 -7.77 -23.12
N PRO A 128 10.26 -9.08 -23.07
CA PRO A 128 11.04 -10.09 -23.79
C PRO A 128 11.18 -9.83 -25.29
N ASN A 129 10.20 -9.18 -25.91
CA ASN A 129 10.15 -8.90 -27.33
C ASN A 129 10.91 -7.62 -27.74
N VAL A 130 11.35 -6.78 -26.80
CA VAL A 130 12.16 -5.59 -27.08
C VAL A 130 13.54 -6.03 -27.59
N PRO A 131 14.04 -5.47 -28.74
CA PRO A 131 15.31 -5.86 -29.31
C PRO A 131 16.49 -5.66 -28.35
N GLU A 132 17.34 -6.66 -28.21
CA GLU A 132 18.58 -6.59 -27.43
C GLU A 132 19.70 -6.00 -28.25
N THR A 133 19.87 -4.69 -28.19
CA THR A 133 20.90 -3.96 -28.97
C THR A 133 22.26 -3.92 -28.29
N SER A 134 22.31 -4.27 -26.98
CA SER A 134 23.53 -4.32 -26.17
C SER A 134 23.34 -5.23 -24.95
N SER A 135 24.44 -5.59 -24.28
CA SER A 135 24.40 -6.31 -23.00
C SER A 135 23.71 -5.51 -21.88
N SER A 136 23.80 -4.19 -21.93
CA SER A 136 23.09 -3.30 -20.98
C SER A 136 21.57 -3.45 -21.14
N VAL A 137 21.04 -3.46 -22.37
CA VAL A 137 19.61 -3.67 -22.61
C VAL A 137 19.15 -5.05 -22.16
N ALA A 138 19.98 -6.09 -22.36
CA ALA A 138 19.66 -7.44 -21.85
C ALA A 138 19.53 -7.48 -20.31
N GLU A 139 20.43 -6.79 -19.59
CA GLU A 139 20.35 -6.69 -18.14
C GLU A 139 19.14 -5.86 -17.68
N THR A 140 18.87 -4.71 -18.32
CA THR A 140 17.67 -3.90 -18.06
C THR A 140 16.39 -4.71 -18.24
N LYS A 141 16.29 -5.53 -19.31
CA LYS A 141 15.14 -6.42 -19.55
C LYS A 141 14.95 -7.39 -18.40
N LYS A 142 16.01 -8.11 -18.03
CA LYS A 142 15.97 -9.10 -16.93
C LYS A 142 15.52 -8.47 -15.63
N GLN A 143 16.11 -7.36 -15.27
CA GLN A 143 15.81 -6.63 -14.05
C GLN A 143 14.38 -6.08 -14.05
N ALA A 144 13.93 -5.46 -15.15
CA ALA A 144 12.58 -4.91 -15.25
C ALA A 144 11.49 -5.99 -15.20
N ILE A 145 11.74 -7.18 -15.74
CA ILE A 145 10.83 -8.33 -15.62
C ILE A 145 10.75 -8.79 -14.15
N ALA A 146 11.89 -8.88 -13.45
CA ALA A 146 11.91 -9.26 -12.03
C ALA A 146 11.14 -8.26 -11.17
N GLU A 147 11.29 -6.96 -11.43
CA GLU A 147 10.53 -5.91 -10.73
C GLU A 147 9.03 -5.98 -11.06
N ALA A 148 8.65 -6.19 -12.32
CA ALA A 148 7.25 -6.36 -12.70
C ALA A 148 6.62 -7.58 -12.01
N ARG A 149 7.36 -8.69 -11.87
CA ARG A 149 6.94 -9.88 -11.12
C ARG A 149 6.82 -9.59 -9.63
N PHE A 150 7.73 -8.82 -9.04
CA PHE A 150 7.63 -8.35 -7.66
C PHE A 150 6.36 -7.51 -7.44
N LEU A 151 6.09 -6.54 -8.32
CA LEU A 151 4.88 -5.70 -8.24
C LEU A 151 3.61 -6.53 -8.37
N ARG A 152 3.56 -7.49 -9.30
CA ARG A 152 2.45 -8.42 -9.42
C ARG A 152 2.21 -9.20 -8.14
N ALA A 153 3.26 -9.74 -7.53
CA ALA A 153 3.19 -10.44 -6.26
C ALA A 153 2.74 -9.52 -5.11
N PHE A 154 3.21 -8.27 -5.08
CA PHE A 154 2.78 -7.26 -4.12
C PHE A 154 1.29 -6.95 -4.24
N TYR A 155 0.77 -6.78 -5.45
CA TYR A 155 -0.67 -6.53 -5.66
C TYR A 155 -1.52 -7.75 -5.27
N TYR A 156 -1.10 -8.96 -5.57
CA TYR A 156 -1.78 -10.19 -5.09
C TYR A 156 -1.68 -10.37 -3.58
N TYR A 157 -0.55 -10.01 -2.96
CA TYR A 157 -0.41 -10.00 -1.51
C TYR A 157 -1.43 -9.07 -0.85
N ARG A 158 -1.62 -7.87 -1.38
CA ARG A 158 -2.63 -6.94 -0.88
C ARG A 158 -4.06 -7.43 -1.11
N LEU A 159 -4.34 -8.03 -2.26
CA LEU A 159 -5.63 -8.69 -2.53
C LEU A 159 -5.88 -9.81 -1.51
N PHE A 160 -4.90 -10.66 -1.28
CA PHE A 160 -4.98 -11.76 -0.32
C PHE A 160 -5.26 -11.26 1.11
N LEU A 161 -4.54 -10.25 1.57
CA LEU A 161 -4.75 -9.69 2.92
C LEU A 161 -6.15 -9.12 3.12
N ASN A 162 -6.72 -8.50 2.09
CA ASN A 162 -8.00 -7.78 2.20
C ASN A 162 -9.20 -8.63 1.75
N PHE A 163 -9.04 -9.47 0.72
CA PHE A 163 -10.15 -10.20 0.09
C PHE A 163 -10.02 -11.74 0.18
N GLY A 164 -8.93 -12.26 0.75
CA GLY A 164 -8.72 -13.70 0.93
C GLY A 164 -8.28 -14.42 -0.34
N GLU A 165 -8.68 -15.68 -0.50
CA GLU A 165 -8.23 -16.56 -1.59
C GLU A 165 -9.22 -16.70 -2.74
N ASN A 166 -10.45 -16.21 -2.60
CA ASN A 166 -11.48 -16.29 -3.66
C ASN A 166 -11.20 -15.28 -4.79
N LEU A 167 -10.01 -15.33 -5.39
CA LEU A 167 -9.50 -14.38 -6.37
C LEU A 167 -9.27 -15.05 -7.72
N PRO A 168 -9.54 -14.41 -8.86
CA PRO A 168 -8.99 -14.84 -10.14
C PRO A 168 -7.49 -14.52 -10.22
N ILE A 169 -6.72 -15.42 -10.85
CA ILE A 169 -5.28 -15.21 -11.10
C ILE A 169 -5.06 -14.93 -12.59
N TYR A 170 -4.60 -13.71 -12.91
CA TYR A 170 -4.20 -13.31 -14.25
C TYR A 170 -2.67 -13.36 -14.39
N LEU A 171 -2.18 -14.19 -15.30
CA LEU A 171 -0.74 -14.37 -15.55
C LEU A 171 -0.23 -13.58 -16.74
N HIS A 172 -1.13 -13.13 -17.61
CA HIS A 172 -0.86 -12.40 -18.85
C HIS A 172 -1.62 -11.08 -18.89
N GLN A 173 -1.18 -10.16 -19.76
CA GLN A 173 -1.94 -8.95 -20.07
C GLN A 173 -3.31 -9.30 -20.62
N LEU A 174 -4.31 -8.48 -20.30
CA LEU A 174 -5.65 -8.65 -20.86
C LEU A 174 -5.70 -8.12 -22.30
N GLU A 175 -6.17 -8.93 -23.22
CA GLU A 175 -6.32 -8.61 -24.65
C GLU A 175 -7.77 -8.24 -25.03
N GLY A 176 -8.71 -8.36 -24.09
CA GLY A 176 -10.12 -8.06 -24.27
C GLY A 176 -10.89 -9.22 -24.93
N THR A 177 -10.40 -10.45 -24.77
CA THR A 177 -11.11 -11.66 -25.22
C THR A 177 -12.29 -11.99 -24.31
N GLU A 178 -13.29 -12.69 -24.84
CA GLU A 178 -14.48 -13.06 -24.07
C GLU A 178 -14.13 -13.92 -22.84
N GLU A 179 -13.16 -14.83 -22.95
CA GLU A 179 -12.70 -15.68 -21.86
C GLU A 179 -12.09 -14.89 -20.69
N GLU A 180 -11.44 -13.76 -20.97
CA GLU A 180 -10.82 -12.91 -19.96
C GLU A 180 -11.85 -12.18 -19.10
N PHE A 181 -13.07 -11.98 -19.58
CA PHE A 181 -14.15 -11.35 -18.82
C PHE A 181 -14.85 -12.31 -17.86
N TYR A 182 -14.63 -13.63 -18.01
CA TYR A 182 -15.27 -14.68 -17.21
C TYR A 182 -14.24 -15.64 -16.58
N PRO A 183 -13.23 -15.11 -15.84
CA PRO A 183 -12.21 -15.97 -15.25
C PRO A 183 -12.78 -16.83 -14.13
N GLU A 184 -12.20 -18.00 -13.92
CA GLU A 184 -12.45 -18.80 -12.71
C GLU A 184 -11.73 -18.18 -11.51
N GLN A 185 -12.33 -18.30 -10.32
CA GLN A 185 -11.61 -18.04 -9.07
C GLN A 185 -10.57 -19.13 -8.84
N ALA A 186 -9.41 -18.77 -8.30
CA ALA A 186 -8.36 -19.72 -7.93
C ALA A 186 -8.87 -20.77 -6.95
N LYS A 187 -8.34 -21.97 -7.05
CA LYS A 187 -8.60 -23.02 -6.07
C LYS A 187 -7.90 -22.71 -4.75
N PRO A 188 -8.40 -23.24 -3.63
CA PRO A 188 -7.76 -23.04 -2.33
C PRO A 188 -6.25 -23.35 -2.37
N GLY A 189 -5.44 -22.42 -1.89
CA GLY A 189 -3.99 -22.50 -1.86
C GLY A 189 -3.28 -22.04 -3.14
N GLU A 190 -3.93 -21.85 -4.28
CA GLU A 190 -3.28 -21.42 -5.53
C GLU A 190 -2.78 -19.98 -5.43
N VAL A 191 -3.56 -19.05 -4.87
CA VAL A 191 -3.13 -17.66 -4.66
C VAL A 191 -1.91 -17.61 -3.75
N VAL A 192 -1.93 -18.40 -2.70
CA VAL A 192 -0.84 -18.52 -1.73
C VAL A 192 0.42 -19.06 -2.41
N ALA A 193 0.31 -20.16 -3.13
CA ALA A 193 1.44 -20.76 -3.84
C ALA A 193 2.01 -19.82 -4.90
N PHE A 194 1.15 -19.05 -5.58
CA PHE A 194 1.55 -18.06 -6.56
C PHE A 194 2.39 -16.93 -5.93
N ILE A 195 1.88 -16.29 -4.87
CA ILE A 195 2.60 -15.20 -4.18
C ILE A 195 3.96 -15.69 -3.66
N GLU A 196 3.97 -16.85 -3.02
CA GLU A 196 5.18 -17.45 -2.45
C GLU A 196 6.23 -17.75 -3.53
N LYS A 197 5.81 -18.35 -4.65
CA LYS A 197 6.68 -18.65 -5.78
C LYS A 197 7.30 -17.39 -6.37
N GLU A 198 6.48 -16.41 -6.73
CA GLU A 198 6.95 -15.16 -7.32
C GLU A 198 7.99 -14.47 -6.41
N LEU A 199 7.67 -14.29 -5.12
CA LEU A 199 8.57 -13.62 -4.18
C LEU A 199 9.86 -14.41 -3.90
N LYS A 200 9.83 -15.74 -3.95
CA LYS A 200 11.03 -16.57 -3.83
C LYS A 200 11.97 -16.42 -5.03
N GLU A 201 11.42 -16.46 -6.22
CA GLU A 201 12.19 -16.40 -7.45
C GLU A 201 12.82 -15.01 -7.65
N VAL A 202 12.03 -13.94 -7.52
CA VAL A 202 12.54 -12.57 -7.75
C VAL A 202 13.63 -12.13 -6.76
N GLN A 203 13.70 -12.71 -5.57
CA GLN A 203 14.81 -12.46 -4.63
C GLN A 203 16.19 -12.79 -5.23
N THR A 204 16.28 -13.73 -6.16
CA THR A 204 17.54 -14.11 -6.82
C THR A 204 17.82 -13.33 -8.09
N GLU A 205 16.84 -12.56 -8.56
CA GLU A 205 16.87 -11.83 -9.81
C GLU A 205 17.01 -10.32 -9.59
N LEU A 206 16.52 -9.80 -8.47
CA LEU A 206 16.58 -8.39 -8.07
C LEU A 206 17.93 -8.03 -7.45
N PRO A 207 18.44 -6.80 -7.66
CA PRO A 207 19.68 -6.34 -7.02
C PRO A 207 19.49 -6.06 -5.53
N GLU A 208 20.61 -5.95 -4.79
CA GLU A 208 20.60 -5.56 -3.38
C GLU A 208 20.29 -4.07 -3.19
N SER A 209 20.68 -3.22 -4.13
CA SER A 209 20.47 -1.77 -4.08
C SER A 209 20.47 -1.16 -5.47
N TYR A 210 19.98 0.07 -5.56
CA TYR A 210 20.02 0.91 -6.74
C TYR A 210 20.85 2.18 -6.47
N ASP A 211 21.28 2.85 -7.54
CA ASP A 211 21.83 4.20 -7.47
C ASP A 211 20.76 5.23 -7.09
N ALA A 212 21.18 6.46 -6.86
CA ALA A 212 20.29 7.54 -6.42
C ALA A 212 19.17 7.87 -7.43
N ASP A 213 19.45 7.73 -8.73
CA ASP A 213 18.48 8.04 -9.80
C ASP A 213 17.41 6.96 -9.93
N ASN A 214 17.68 5.75 -9.42
CA ASN A 214 16.80 4.60 -9.42
C ASN A 214 16.31 4.24 -7.99
N GLY A 215 16.45 5.14 -7.03
CA GLY A 215 16.01 4.93 -5.66
C GLY A 215 14.52 4.60 -5.57
N GLY A 216 14.16 3.72 -4.63
CA GLY A 216 12.76 3.30 -4.40
C GLY A 216 12.27 2.14 -5.26
N ARG A 217 13.08 1.63 -6.20
CA ARG A 217 12.77 0.40 -6.95
C ARG A 217 12.92 -0.83 -6.05
N ALA A 218 12.21 -1.91 -6.40
CA ALA A 218 12.20 -3.15 -5.60
C ALA A 218 13.56 -3.84 -5.59
N THR A 219 14.07 -4.13 -4.40
CA THR A 219 15.32 -4.86 -4.16
C THR A 219 15.03 -6.31 -3.76
N CYS A 220 16.07 -7.16 -3.76
CA CYS A 220 15.95 -8.50 -3.21
C CYS A 220 15.56 -8.48 -1.72
N TYR A 221 15.94 -7.44 -0.98
CA TYR A 221 15.53 -7.25 0.42
C TYR A 221 14.07 -6.86 0.56
N ALA A 222 13.54 -6.03 -0.33
CA ALA A 222 12.10 -5.72 -0.37
C ALA A 222 11.27 -7.00 -0.61
N ALA A 223 11.73 -7.87 -1.53
CA ALA A 223 11.06 -9.14 -1.81
C ALA A 223 11.18 -10.12 -0.62
N ALA A 224 12.34 -10.19 0.05
CA ALA A 224 12.51 -11.01 1.25
C ALA A 224 11.63 -10.50 2.41
N ALA A 225 11.57 -9.19 2.63
CA ALA A 225 10.74 -8.58 3.66
C ALA A 225 9.25 -8.86 3.42
N LEU A 226 8.77 -8.67 2.18
CA LEU A 226 7.38 -8.93 1.82
C LEU A 226 7.02 -10.41 1.99
N LEU A 227 7.89 -11.33 1.58
CA LEU A 227 7.70 -12.77 1.78
C LEU A 227 7.69 -13.14 3.27
N GLY A 228 8.58 -12.55 4.07
CA GLY A 228 8.60 -12.73 5.51
C GLY A 228 7.29 -12.26 6.17
N LYS A 229 6.77 -11.09 5.80
CA LYS A 229 5.47 -10.58 6.28
C LYS A 229 4.32 -11.49 5.83
N PHE A 230 4.37 -12.04 4.63
CA PHE A 230 3.40 -13.02 4.15
C PHE A 230 3.41 -14.30 4.97
N TYR A 231 4.58 -14.82 5.31
CA TYR A 231 4.72 -15.97 6.20
C TYR A 231 4.24 -15.69 7.63
N MET A 232 4.53 -14.49 8.18
CA MET A 232 3.99 -14.07 9.48
C MET A 232 2.46 -14.11 9.50
N PHE A 233 1.82 -13.56 8.46
CA PHE A 233 0.36 -13.55 8.37
C PHE A 233 -0.23 -14.97 8.28
N ARG A 234 0.53 -15.92 7.74
CA ARG A 234 0.16 -17.33 7.60
C ARG A 234 0.62 -18.22 8.76
N HIS A 235 1.16 -17.64 9.83
CA HIS A 235 1.73 -18.38 10.97
C HIS A 235 2.87 -19.36 10.63
N GLN A 236 3.62 -19.08 9.56
CA GLN A 236 4.81 -19.81 9.16
C GLN A 236 6.06 -19.12 9.72
N LEU A 237 6.18 -19.07 11.06
CA LEU A 237 7.16 -18.23 11.76
C LEU A 237 8.61 -18.63 11.48
N SER A 238 8.90 -19.92 11.27
CA SER A 238 10.24 -20.38 10.90
C SER A 238 10.67 -19.91 9.50
N ASP A 239 9.73 -19.91 8.53
CA ASP A 239 9.98 -19.43 7.18
C ASP A 239 10.12 -17.89 7.18
N ALA A 240 9.31 -17.20 7.99
CA ALA A 240 9.40 -15.76 8.18
C ALA A 240 10.77 -15.37 8.78
N GLU A 241 11.23 -16.07 9.84
CA GLU A 241 12.55 -15.87 10.45
C GLU A 241 13.66 -15.96 9.41
N ALA A 242 13.63 -17.00 8.56
CA ALA A 242 14.63 -17.20 7.52
C ALA A 242 14.67 -16.04 6.50
N GLN A 243 13.53 -15.40 6.21
CA GLN A 243 13.49 -14.24 5.32
C GLN A 243 14.03 -12.98 6.03
N PHE A 244 13.53 -12.67 7.22
CA PHE A 244 13.97 -11.47 7.96
C PHE A 244 15.45 -11.49 8.28
N LYS A 245 16.01 -12.65 8.58
CA LYS A 245 17.46 -12.81 8.83
C LYS A 245 18.34 -12.29 7.69
N LYS A 246 17.85 -12.31 6.44
CA LYS A 246 18.58 -11.77 5.28
C LYS A 246 18.77 -10.25 5.34
N LEU A 247 17.87 -9.55 6.07
CA LEU A 247 17.89 -8.10 6.21
C LEU A 247 18.68 -7.63 7.42
N ILE A 248 18.95 -8.50 8.39
CA ILE A 248 19.67 -8.13 9.62
C ILE A 248 21.06 -7.63 9.29
N GLY A 249 21.38 -6.39 9.70
CA GLY A 249 22.65 -5.73 9.44
C GLY A 249 22.80 -5.16 8.01
N LYS A 250 21.72 -5.14 7.21
CA LYS A 250 21.72 -4.53 5.87
C LYS A 250 21.10 -3.13 5.85
N PHE A 251 20.37 -2.77 6.88
CA PHE A 251 19.70 -1.50 7.08
C PHE A 251 20.06 -0.95 8.47
N GLU A 252 19.80 0.33 8.70
CA GLU A 252 20.03 1.01 9.96
C GLU A 252 18.80 1.82 10.36
N LEU A 253 18.50 1.86 11.66
CA LEU A 253 17.43 2.72 12.18
C LEU A 253 17.82 4.19 12.00
N MET A 254 16.87 5.02 11.56
CA MET A 254 17.07 6.47 11.55
C MET A 254 17.27 7.00 12.97
N ALA A 255 18.30 7.80 13.17
CA ALA A 255 18.60 8.35 14.50
C ALA A 255 17.43 9.22 15.05
N ASN A 256 16.79 9.98 14.17
CA ASN A 256 15.56 10.69 14.51
C ASN A 256 14.36 9.94 13.92
N TYR A 257 13.48 9.44 14.77
CA TYR A 257 12.29 8.68 14.39
C TYR A 257 11.41 9.40 13.36
N TYR A 258 11.17 10.70 13.58
CA TYR A 258 10.23 11.47 12.78
C TYR A 258 10.72 11.71 11.34
N ASP A 259 12.03 11.65 11.09
CA ASP A 259 12.62 11.85 9.76
C ASP A 259 12.12 10.81 8.72
N ASN A 260 11.62 9.66 9.17
CA ASN A 260 10.97 8.68 8.30
C ASN A 260 9.68 9.21 7.64
N PHE A 261 9.08 10.28 8.15
CA PHE A 261 7.73 10.74 7.75
C PHE A 261 7.70 12.19 7.24
N THR A 262 8.84 12.86 7.17
CA THR A 262 8.93 14.29 6.78
C THR A 262 9.05 14.51 5.28
N GLY A 263 9.47 13.49 4.53
CA GLY A 263 9.81 13.62 3.10
C GLY A 263 11.18 14.25 2.83
N LEU A 264 11.91 14.68 3.87
CA LEU A 264 13.27 15.20 3.75
C LEU A 264 14.31 14.10 3.52
N HIS A 265 14.02 12.90 3.96
CA HIS A 265 14.90 11.73 3.95
C HIS A 265 14.26 10.53 3.26
N LYS A 266 13.86 10.71 1.99
CA LYS A 266 13.28 9.62 1.19
C LYS A 266 14.29 8.52 0.96
N ASN A 267 13.83 7.26 0.93
CA ASN A 267 14.67 6.09 0.72
C ASN A 267 15.89 6.07 1.66
N ASN A 268 15.66 6.43 2.93
CA ASN A 268 16.69 6.53 3.96
C ASN A 268 17.21 5.16 4.40
N SER A 269 18.17 5.15 5.34
CA SER A 269 18.83 3.92 5.84
C SER A 269 17.88 2.92 6.51
N GLU A 270 16.72 3.36 6.99
CA GLU A 270 15.69 2.52 7.60
C GLU A 270 14.66 2.02 6.58
N SER A 271 14.58 2.63 5.41
CA SER A 271 13.60 2.29 4.38
C SER A 271 13.97 0.99 3.66
N VAL A 272 13.13 -0.02 3.77
CA VAL A 272 13.24 -1.26 2.99
C VAL A 272 12.45 -1.16 1.70
N PHE A 273 11.25 -0.54 1.75
CA PHE A 273 10.43 -0.29 0.57
C PHE A 273 9.42 0.83 0.82
N GLU A 274 9.37 1.80 -0.10
CA GLU A 274 8.50 2.98 -0.01
C GLU A 274 7.71 3.20 -1.30
N VAL A 275 6.50 3.74 -1.17
CA VAL A 275 5.79 4.33 -2.31
C VAL A 275 6.37 5.71 -2.57
N GLN A 276 6.87 5.91 -3.80
CA GLN A 276 7.52 7.17 -4.17
C GLN A 276 6.47 8.23 -4.53
N PHE A 277 6.64 9.45 -4.04
CA PHE A 277 5.83 10.62 -4.40
C PHE A 277 6.72 11.82 -4.66
N THR A 278 6.22 12.79 -5.41
CA THR A 278 6.91 14.07 -5.63
C THR A 278 5.96 15.24 -5.48
N GLY A 279 6.40 16.28 -4.75
CA GLY A 279 5.69 17.56 -4.64
C GLY A 279 6.06 18.55 -5.74
N ASP A 280 6.97 18.18 -6.66
CA ASP A 280 7.42 19.08 -7.71
C ASP A 280 6.31 19.30 -8.74
N THR A 281 5.91 20.58 -8.88
CA THR A 281 4.88 21.03 -9.82
C THR A 281 5.49 21.65 -11.09
N ASN A 282 6.83 21.73 -11.20
CA ASN A 282 7.49 22.45 -12.28
C ASN A 282 7.37 21.78 -13.65
N GLY A 283 7.07 20.49 -13.70
CA GLY A 283 6.87 19.74 -14.96
C GLY A 283 5.41 19.54 -15.38
N GLY A 284 4.44 20.08 -14.64
CA GLY A 284 3.01 19.82 -14.88
C GLY A 284 2.54 18.43 -14.45
N HIS A 285 3.42 17.63 -13.88
CA HIS A 285 3.17 16.27 -13.38
C HIS A 285 3.51 16.21 -11.90
N SER A 286 2.56 16.58 -11.04
CA SER A 286 2.72 16.40 -9.60
C SER A 286 2.12 15.07 -9.16
N GLU A 287 2.96 14.18 -8.65
CA GLU A 287 2.57 12.93 -8.01
C GLU A 287 2.65 13.13 -6.50
N TYR A 288 1.69 13.86 -5.94
CA TYR A 288 1.61 14.12 -4.51
C TYR A 288 0.59 13.22 -3.83
N ASN A 289 0.83 12.91 -2.56
CA ASN A 289 -0.16 12.27 -1.71
C ASN A 289 -1.03 13.30 -0.98
N HIS A 290 -2.18 12.87 -0.50
CA HIS A 290 -3.15 13.70 0.23
C HIS A 290 -3.12 13.48 1.75
N PHE A 291 -2.06 12.87 2.30
CA PHE A 291 -2.07 12.48 3.72
C PHE A 291 -2.09 13.68 4.65
N THR A 292 -1.24 14.67 4.42
CA THR A 292 -1.23 15.89 5.26
C THR A 292 -2.60 16.57 5.23
N GLU A 293 -3.23 16.71 4.06
CA GLU A 293 -4.55 17.32 3.91
C GLU A 293 -5.62 16.61 4.73
N HIS A 294 -5.64 15.27 4.69
CA HIS A 294 -6.68 14.49 5.36
C HIS A 294 -6.40 14.25 6.86
N LEU A 295 -5.15 14.26 7.28
CA LEU A 295 -4.76 14.01 8.67
C LEU A 295 -4.65 15.29 9.49
N ALA A 296 -4.22 16.41 8.88
CA ALA A 296 -4.04 17.66 9.59
C ALA A 296 -5.37 18.17 10.17
N PRO A 297 -5.35 18.72 11.41
CA PRO A 297 -6.55 19.29 12.01
C PRO A 297 -7.01 20.56 11.28
N PHE A 298 -8.29 20.88 11.39
CA PHE A 298 -8.88 22.11 10.83
C PHE A 298 -8.18 23.38 11.29
N THR A 299 -7.63 23.36 12.49
CA THR A 299 -6.96 24.48 13.14
C THR A 299 -5.47 24.58 12.77
N ALA A 300 -4.93 23.63 12.01
CA ALA A 300 -3.55 23.72 11.49
C ALA A 300 -3.39 24.89 10.52
N PRO A 301 -2.19 25.48 10.40
CA PRO A 301 -1.90 26.48 9.38
C PRO A 301 -2.22 25.96 7.99
N GLY A 302 -3.07 26.70 7.26
CA GLY A 302 -3.60 26.24 5.96
C GLY A 302 -4.88 25.39 6.06
N GLY A 303 -5.23 24.90 7.26
CA GLY A 303 -6.37 24.02 7.53
C GLY A 303 -6.16 22.59 7.04
N GLY A 304 -6.80 21.61 7.67
CA GLY A 304 -6.83 20.21 7.24
C GLY A 304 -8.26 19.69 7.24
N TYR A 305 -8.47 18.43 6.86
CA TYR A 305 -9.79 17.82 6.91
C TYR A 305 -10.03 16.98 8.16
N GLU A 306 -8.98 16.69 8.93
CA GLU A 306 -9.11 16.00 10.21
C GLU A 306 -9.92 14.70 10.13
N GLU A 307 -9.67 13.90 9.07
CA GLU A 307 -10.48 12.72 8.72
C GLU A 307 -10.21 11.52 9.62
N ALA A 308 -9.06 11.51 10.29
CA ALA A 308 -8.65 10.41 11.16
C ALA A 308 -8.14 10.93 12.50
N TYR A 309 -8.49 10.19 13.57
CA TYR A 309 -8.05 10.50 14.93
C TYR A 309 -7.38 9.30 15.58
N PRO A 310 -6.39 9.51 16.46
CA PRO A 310 -5.92 8.46 17.35
C PRO A 310 -7.04 8.07 18.31
N THR A 311 -7.17 6.77 18.59
CA THR A 311 -8.07 6.32 19.68
C THR A 311 -7.49 6.68 21.04
N LYS A 312 -8.34 6.70 22.07
CA LYS A 312 -7.90 6.93 23.46
C LYS A 312 -6.86 5.89 23.90
N TRP A 313 -6.99 4.67 23.43
CA TRP A 313 -6.03 3.60 23.74
C TRP A 313 -4.63 3.91 23.21
N ILE A 314 -4.48 4.20 21.90
CA ILE A 314 -3.16 4.48 21.33
C ILE A 314 -2.55 5.77 21.90
N TYR A 315 -3.39 6.79 22.17
CA TYR A 315 -2.96 7.99 22.87
C TYR A 315 -2.36 7.64 24.23
N ASN A 316 -3.08 6.91 25.07
CA ASN A 316 -2.60 6.53 26.41
C ASN A 316 -1.32 5.67 26.31
N THR A 317 -1.26 4.73 25.37
CA THR A 317 -0.09 3.86 25.16
C THR A 317 1.15 4.69 24.82
N LEU A 318 1.03 5.67 23.94
CA LEU A 318 2.13 6.58 23.58
C LEU A 318 2.49 7.56 24.71
N MET A 319 1.51 7.97 25.55
CA MET A 319 1.80 8.81 26.72
C MET A 319 2.61 8.08 27.81
N GLU A 320 2.50 6.75 27.88
CA GLU A 320 3.32 5.91 28.77
C GLU A 320 4.70 5.56 28.18
N ASP A 321 4.93 5.81 26.88
CA ASP A 321 6.21 5.59 26.23
C ASP A 321 7.20 6.71 26.57
N LYS A 322 7.84 6.56 27.75
CA LYS A 322 8.73 7.56 28.34
C LYS A 322 10.20 7.22 28.13
N THR A 323 11.00 8.25 27.90
CA THR A 323 12.46 8.14 27.95
C THR A 323 12.96 7.84 29.35
N VAL A 324 14.24 7.43 29.48
CA VAL A 324 14.89 7.21 30.79
C VAL A 324 14.87 8.47 31.68
N ASP A 325 14.74 9.65 31.09
CA ASP A 325 14.63 10.94 31.80
C ASP A 325 13.16 11.32 32.13
N GLY A 326 12.19 10.44 31.84
CA GLY A 326 10.79 10.65 32.13
C GLY A 326 10.04 11.58 31.15
N LYS A 327 10.65 11.98 30.04
CA LYS A 327 10.02 12.75 28.95
C LYS A 327 9.23 11.83 28.04
N HIS A 328 8.37 12.41 27.19
CA HIS A 328 7.77 11.65 26.08
C HIS A 328 8.82 11.23 25.08
N SER A 329 8.69 10.00 24.58
CA SER A 329 9.64 9.46 23.59
C SER A 329 9.53 10.17 22.23
N ALA A 330 10.55 10.05 21.41
CA ALA A 330 10.50 10.54 20.04
C ALA A 330 9.38 9.89 19.22
N ARG A 331 8.95 8.64 19.59
CA ARG A 331 7.80 7.98 18.94
C ARG A 331 6.50 8.69 19.30
N ALA A 332 6.29 9.02 20.57
CA ALA A 332 5.09 9.76 21.00
C ALA A 332 5.00 11.13 20.32
N LEU A 333 6.11 11.90 20.34
CA LEU A 333 6.19 13.23 19.72
C LEU A 333 6.09 13.21 18.21
N GLY A 334 6.65 12.19 17.54
CA GLY A 334 6.59 12.03 16.09
C GLY A 334 5.29 11.43 15.59
N THR A 335 4.52 10.75 16.45
CA THR A 335 3.25 10.12 16.08
C THR A 335 2.05 11.02 16.35
N LEU A 336 2.08 11.81 17.45
CA LEU A 336 0.95 12.60 17.91
C LEU A 336 1.28 14.08 18.08
N ILE A 337 0.30 14.93 17.83
CA ILE A 337 0.28 16.36 18.18
C ILE A 337 -0.59 16.50 19.44
N PHE A 338 0.00 16.97 20.52
CA PHE A 338 -0.68 17.18 21.81
C PHE A 338 0.01 18.31 22.62
N ASP A 339 -0.60 18.76 23.71
CA ASP A 339 -0.08 19.88 24.53
C ASP A 339 1.19 19.47 25.29
N ASP A 340 2.34 19.53 24.60
CA ASP A 340 3.66 19.26 25.15
C ASP A 340 4.70 20.23 24.53
N PRO A 341 5.56 20.87 25.34
CA PRO A 341 6.56 21.78 24.83
C PRO A 341 7.61 21.12 23.89
N ASP A 342 7.86 19.82 24.05
CA ASP A 342 8.80 19.07 23.20
C ASP A 342 8.22 18.69 21.83
N CYS A 343 6.90 18.85 21.61
CA CYS A 343 6.26 18.72 20.27
C CYS A 343 6.59 19.91 19.33
N ARG A 344 7.34 20.89 19.75
CA ARG A 344 7.60 22.12 18.98
C ARG A 344 8.76 21.96 17.98
N PRO A 345 8.75 22.73 16.87
CA PRO A 345 7.68 23.66 16.44
C PRO A 345 6.44 22.91 15.91
N TYR A 346 5.25 23.38 16.31
CA TYR A 346 4.02 22.91 15.69
C TYR A 346 3.95 23.46 14.27
N TYR A 347 3.76 22.60 13.29
CA TYR A 347 3.54 22.99 11.90
C TYR A 347 4.56 23.98 11.34
N TYR A 348 5.85 23.92 11.67
CA TYR A 348 6.92 24.84 11.23
C TYR A 348 6.86 26.29 11.77
N GLU A 349 5.84 26.69 12.51
CA GLU A 349 5.77 28.05 13.03
C GLU A 349 6.52 28.19 14.36
N ALA A 350 7.68 28.80 14.30
CA ALA A 350 8.50 29.03 15.49
C ALA A 350 7.76 29.91 16.53
N GLY A 351 7.91 29.56 17.81
CA GLY A 351 7.38 30.36 18.93
C GLY A 351 5.90 30.14 19.24
N LYS A 352 5.16 29.39 18.43
CA LYS A 352 3.77 29.00 18.72
C LYS A 352 3.71 27.84 19.69
N SER A 353 2.61 27.75 20.44
CA SER A 353 2.31 26.67 21.38
C SER A 353 1.07 25.91 20.93
N PHE A 354 0.80 24.74 21.52
CA PHE A 354 -0.40 23.98 21.24
C PHE A 354 -1.68 24.83 21.30
N LYS A 355 -1.77 25.69 22.30
CA LYS A 355 -2.93 26.57 22.55
C LYS A 355 -3.14 27.66 21.53
N ASP A 356 -2.14 27.93 20.70
CA ASP A 356 -2.27 28.91 19.59
C ASP A 356 -3.09 28.33 18.43
N TYR A 357 -3.26 27.00 18.40
CA TYR A 357 -3.97 26.26 17.36
C TYR A 357 -5.13 25.43 17.86
N HIS A 358 -5.00 24.83 19.05
CA HIS A 358 -5.86 23.77 19.53
C HIS A 358 -6.39 24.02 20.95
N SER A 359 -7.50 23.33 21.29
CA SER A 359 -8.06 23.35 22.64
C SER A 359 -7.35 22.35 23.56
N LYS A 360 -7.41 22.61 24.86
CA LYS A 360 -6.82 21.71 25.86
C LYS A 360 -7.44 20.32 25.79
N GLY A 361 -6.58 19.29 25.71
CA GLY A 361 -6.99 17.88 25.70
C GLY A 361 -7.31 17.33 24.31
N GLU A 362 -7.23 18.14 23.24
CA GLU A 362 -7.24 17.61 21.88
C GLU A 362 -5.95 16.87 21.58
N CYS A 363 -6.02 15.88 20.68
CA CYS A 363 -4.89 15.12 20.20
C CYS A 363 -5.12 14.72 18.74
N PHE A 364 -4.10 14.87 17.92
CA PHE A 364 -4.16 14.59 16.49
C PHE A 364 -2.98 13.75 16.05
N TRP A 365 -3.04 13.16 14.84
CA TRP A 365 -1.91 12.50 14.24
C TRP A 365 -0.86 13.52 13.81
N HIS A 366 0.40 13.26 14.14
CA HIS A 366 1.57 14.02 13.66
C HIS A 366 2.28 13.28 12.53
N LYS A 367 2.32 11.96 12.60
CA LYS A 367 2.87 11.12 11.54
C LYS A 367 2.16 11.42 10.23
N TYR A 368 2.93 11.71 9.16
CA TYR A 368 2.44 12.16 7.86
C TYR A 368 1.78 13.56 7.83
N VAL A 369 1.89 14.34 8.90
CA VAL A 369 1.45 15.74 8.94
C VAL A 369 2.69 16.63 9.03
N TYR A 370 3.48 16.60 7.98
CA TYR A 370 4.64 17.47 7.86
C TYR A 370 4.34 18.56 6.83
N TYR A 371 4.36 19.79 7.28
CA TYR A 371 4.16 20.95 6.43
C TYR A 371 5.40 21.83 6.45
N ASP A 372 6.06 21.92 5.30
CA ASP A 372 7.15 22.84 5.04
C ASP A 372 6.87 23.57 3.71
N PRO A 373 6.64 24.90 3.73
CA PRO A 373 6.31 25.64 2.52
C PRO A 373 7.46 25.67 1.50
N SER A 374 8.68 25.31 1.90
CA SER A 374 9.81 25.17 0.98
C SER A 374 9.76 23.88 0.17
N LEU A 375 9.11 22.82 0.71
CA LEU A 375 8.96 21.52 0.07
C LEU A 375 7.66 21.38 -0.73
N SER A 376 6.65 22.17 -0.38
CA SER A 376 5.38 22.18 -1.08
C SER A 376 4.77 23.58 -1.07
N PRO A 377 4.62 24.23 -2.22
CA PRO A 377 4.00 25.55 -2.31
C PRO A 377 2.52 25.53 -1.96
N VAL A 378 1.93 24.35 -1.86
CA VAL A 378 0.52 24.15 -1.51
C VAL A 378 0.46 23.11 -0.40
N TRP A 379 0.06 23.52 0.78
CA TRP A 379 0.10 22.73 2.03
C TRP A 379 -0.53 21.33 1.93
N TYR A 380 -1.54 21.15 1.08
CA TYR A 380 -2.20 19.87 0.88
C TYR A 380 -1.50 18.94 -0.13
N LYS A 381 -0.47 19.42 -0.81
CA LYS A 381 0.29 18.65 -1.81
C LYS A 381 1.58 18.13 -1.20
N SER A 382 1.48 17.00 -0.52
CA SER A 382 2.64 16.40 0.13
C SER A 382 3.41 15.51 -0.83
N GLY A 383 4.68 15.79 -1.00
CA GLY A 383 5.59 14.98 -1.81
C GLY A 383 6.38 13.95 -1.01
N PHE A 384 6.08 13.71 0.27
CA PHE A 384 6.77 12.68 1.04
C PHE A 384 6.36 11.28 0.58
N ASN A 385 7.32 10.35 0.65
CA ASN A 385 7.08 8.94 0.37
C ASN A 385 6.28 8.27 1.49
N ILE A 386 5.62 7.16 1.17
CA ILE A 386 4.93 6.33 2.16
C ILE A 386 5.79 5.10 2.42
N PRO A 387 6.47 4.98 3.57
CA PRO A 387 7.20 3.78 3.92
C PRO A 387 6.21 2.62 4.15
N LEU A 388 6.33 1.57 3.33
CA LEU A 388 5.52 0.35 3.44
C LEU A 388 6.19 -0.68 4.33
N ILE A 389 7.52 -0.72 4.31
CA ILE A 389 8.34 -1.63 5.11
C ILE A 389 9.55 -0.85 5.61
N ARG A 390 9.63 -0.68 6.93
CA ARG A 390 10.78 -0.09 7.62
C ARG A 390 11.58 -1.16 8.37
N TYR A 391 12.86 -0.93 8.54
CA TYR A 391 13.73 -1.85 9.24
C TYR A 391 13.31 -2.09 10.71
N ALA A 392 12.73 -1.08 11.37
CA ALA A 392 12.15 -1.26 12.70
C ALA A 392 11.06 -2.34 12.73
N ASP A 393 10.15 -2.37 11.72
CA ASP A 393 9.14 -3.43 11.61
C ASP A 393 9.80 -4.81 11.42
N ILE A 394 10.84 -4.89 10.59
CA ILE A 394 11.59 -6.15 10.38
C ILE A 394 12.25 -6.62 11.68
N LEU A 395 12.87 -5.73 12.45
CA LEU A 395 13.49 -6.07 13.74
C LEU A 395 12.46 -6.63 14.74
N LEU A 396 11.27 -6.00 14.81
CA LEU A 396 10.22 -6.44 15.72
C LEU A 396 9.54 -7.75 15.28
N LEU A 397 9.36 -7.98 13.97
CA LEU A 397 8.85 -9.23 13.43
C LEU A 397 9.89 -10.37 13.59
N TYR A 398 11.15 -10.08 13.37
CA TYR A 398 12.25 -11.03 13.62
C TYR A 398 12.33 -11.41 15.10
N ALA A 399 12.23 -10.42 16.00
CA ALA A 399 12.16 -10.66 17.43
C ALA A 399 10.97 -11.57 17.82
N GLU A 400 9.79 -11.37 17.20
CA GLU A 400 8.64 -12.26 17.43
C GLU A 400 8.93 -13.70 17.02
N CYS A 401 9.57 -13.92 15.87
CA CYS A 401 9.98 -15.26 15.42
C CYS A 401 10.98 -15.90 16.38
N LEU A 402 12.01 -15.15 16.80
CA LEU A 402 13.00 -15.60 17.77
C LEU A 402 12.36 -15.99 19.11
N ASN A 403 11.46 -15.15 19.60
CA ASN A 403 10.71 -15.40 20.82
C ASN A 403 9.84 -16.67 20.70
N ASP A 404 9.21 -16.87 19.55
CA ASP A 404 8.37 -18.06 19.32
C ASP A 404 9.18 -19.35 19.40
N ARG A 405 10.37 -19.40 18.80
CA ARG A 405 11.24 -20.60 18.90
C ARG A 405 11.96 -20.75 20.23
N GLY A 406 11.73 -19.85 21.19
CA GLY A 406 12.31 -19.91 22.55
C GLY A 406 13.65 -19.19 22.73
N ALA A 407 14.12 -18.43 21.73
CA ALA A 407 15.31 -17.56 21.84
C ALA A 407 14.92 -16.17 22.42
N THR A 408 14.17 -16.16 23.51
CA THR A 408 13.60 -14.95 24.11
C THR A 408 14.64 -13.87 24.47
N PRO A 409 15.80 -14.16 25.07
CA PRO A 409 16.82 -13.13 25.33
C PRO A 409 17.36 -12.47 24.05
N GLU A 410 17.53 -13.24 22.96
CA GLU A 410 17.93 -12.72 21.65
C GLU A 410 16.85 -11.82 21.05
N ALA A 411 15.59 -12.25 21.13
CA ALA A 411 14.43 -11.45 20.73
C ALA A 411 14.39 -10.09 21.44
N ILE A 412 14.57 -10.09 22.77
CA ILE A 412 14.63 -8.85 23.57
C ILE A 412 15.77 -7.94 23.09
N GLY A 413 16.91 -8.50 22.68
CA GLY A 413 18.01 -7.74 22.12
C GLY A 413 17.62 -6.92 20.89
N PHE A 414 16.82 -7.49 19.97
CA PHE A 414 16.31 -6.75 18.80
C PHE A 414 15.23 -5.73 19.17
N ILE A 415 14.36 -6.04 20.11
CA ILE A 415 13.39 -5.07 20.64
C ILE A 415 14.14 -3.88 21.27
N ASN A 416 15.16 -4.15 22.06
CA ASN A 416 15.95 -3.11 22.73
C ASN A 416 16.72 -2.22 21.76
N GLN A 417 17.09 -2.67 20.56
CA GLN A 417 17.65 -1.80 19.52
C GLN A 417 16.63 -0.71 19.09
N VAL A 418 15.37 -1.08 18.91
CA VAL A 418 14.29 -0.12 18.57
C VAL A 418 14.04 0.84 19.74
N ARG A 419 14.09 0.35 20.96
CA ARG A 419 13.90 1.14 22.19
C ARG A 419 15.05 2.12 22.44
N ASP A 420 16.28 1.69 22.23
CA ASP A 420 17.48 2.51 22.41
C ASP A 420 17.48 3.74 21.48
N ARG A 421 17.07 3.58 20.20
CA ARG A 421 16.95 4.66 19.25
C ARG A 421 16.12 5.86 19.78
N VAL A 422 15.10 5.59 20.60
CA VAL A 422 14.21 6.62 21.16
C VAL A 422 14.43 6.85 22.66
N ASN A 423 15.54 6.34 23.20
CA ASN A 423 15.97 6.50 24.59
C ASN A 423 14.92 6.06 25.64
N VAL A 424 14.12 5.03 25.33
CA VAL A 424 13.21 4.43 26.32
C VAL A 424 13.91 3.27 27.07
N PRO A 425 13.55 2.98 28.35
CA PRO A 425 14.21 1.96 29.13
C PRO A 425 14.25 0.60 28.43
N ALA A 426 15.41 -0.06 28.44
CA ALA A 426 15.57 -1.40 27.89
C ALA A 426 14.69 -2.42 28.64
N LEU A 427 14.16 -3.41 27.92
CA LEU A 427 13.48 -4.55 28.52
C LEU A 427 14.49 -5.48 29.19
N PRO A 428 14.17 -6.06 30.35
CA PRO A 428 15.02 -7.04 31.01
C PRO A 428 15.09 -8.35 30.21
N LEU A 429 16.30 -8.96 30.13
CA LEU A 429 16.53 -10.15 29.31
C LEU A 429 15.88 -11.43 29.85
N ASP A 430 15.38 -11.41 31.09
CA ASP A 430 14.77 -12.53 31.78
C ASP A 430 13.23 -12.55 31.71
N MET A 431 12.64 -11.74 30.84
CA MET A 431 11.19 -11.80 30.59
C MET A 431 10.80 -13.17 30.03
N SER A 432 9.60 -13.63 30.41
CA SER A 432 9.03 -14.86 29.81
C SER A 432 8.62 -14.64 28.35
N LYS A 433 8.58 -15.74 27.58
CA LYS A 433 8.11 -15.76 26.19
C LYS A 433 6.75 -15.04 26.04
N ASP A 434 5.79 -15.35 26.91
CA ASP A 434 4.45 -14.78 26.87
C ASP A 434 4.45 -13.28 27.20
N ALA A 435 5.30 -12.85 28.15
CA ALA A 435 5.44 -11.44 28.49
C ALA A 435 6.02 -10.62 27.32
N VAL A 436 7.00 -11.17 26.61
CA VAL A 436 7.58 -10.54 25.40
C VAL A 436 6.55 -10.45 24.29
N LEU A 437 5.81 -11.53 23.98
CA LEU A 437 4.77 -11.49 22.98
C LEU A 437 3.69 -10.46 23.34
N LYS A 438 3.25 -10.44 24.60
CA LYS A 438 2.28 -9.44 25.07
C LYS A 438 2.80 -8.02 24.95
N HIS A 439 4.08 -7.79 25.26
CA HIS A 439 4.73 -6.49 25.09
C HIS A 439 4.75 -6.05 23.62
N LEU A 440 5.11 -6.94 22.69
CA LEU A 440 5.04 -6.68 21.24
C LEU A 440 3.61 -6.32 20.81
N GLN A 441 2.60 -7.02 21.31
CA GLN A 441 1.20 -6.81 20.96
C GLN A 441 0.62 -5.50 21.50
N ASP A 442 0.88 -5.18 22.76
CA ASP A 442 0.18 -4.11 23.47
C ASP A 442 0.99 -2.79 23.53
N VAL A 443 2.32 -2.84 23.35
CA VAL A 443 3.21 -1.68 23.57
C VAL A 443 4.16 -1.43 22.39
N GLU A 444 5.09 -2.36 22.11
CA GLU A 444 6.22 -2.04 21.24
C GLU A 444 5.81 -1.76 19.81
N ARG A 445 5.06 -2.69 19.18
CA ARG A 445 4.60 -2.49 17.81
C ARG A 445 3.60 -1.34 17.68
N PRO A 446 2.62 -1.16 18.60
CA PRO A 446 1.76 0.03 18.56
C PRO A 446 2.52 1.35 18.69
N CYS A 447 3.47 1.48 19.61
CA CYS A 447 4.26 2.71 19.76
C CYS A 447 5.12 3.01 18.54
N GLU A 448 5.71 1.98 17.94
CA GLU A 448 6.61 2.14 16.80
C GLU A 448 5.88 2.37 15.48
N LEU A 449 4.81 1.61 15.23
CA LEU A 449 4.18 1.45 13.92
C LEU A 449 2.77 2.03 13.81
N ALA A 450 2.30 2.79 14.82
CA ALA A 450 0.97 3.42 14.75
C ALA A 450 0.76 4.17 13.42
N LEU A 451 -0.40 4.00 12.82
CA LEU A 451 -0.82 4.61 11.54
C LEU A 451 -0.02 4.16 10.30
N GLU A 452 0.80 3.11 10.40
CA GLU A 452 1.57 2.58 9.26
C GLU A 452 0.91 1.34 8.60
N GLY A 453 -0.34 1.06 8.93
CA GLY A 453 -1.12 -0.01 8.30
C GLY A 453 -0.79 -1.43 8.75
N SER A 454 0.06 -1.61 9.78
CA SER A 454 0.41 -2.95 10.27
C SER A 454 -0.60 -3.50 11.28
N ARG A 455 -1.19 -2.63 12.10
CA ARG A 455 -1.98 -3.02 13.29
C ARG A 455 -3.16 -3.93 12.98
N TRP A 456 -3.95 -3.64 11.98
CA TRP A 456 -5.10 -4.48 11.61
C TRP A 456 -4.69 -5.91 11.28
N TYR A 457 -3.65 -6.07 10.47
CA TYR A 457 -3.15 -7.39 10.06
C TYR A 457 -2.44 -8.11 11.19
N ASP A 458 -1.77 -7.41 12.10
CA ASP A 458 -1.21 -7.96 13.34
C ASP A 458 -2.31 -8.55 14.23
N LEU A 459 -3.40 -7.82 14.45
CA LEU A 459 -4.54 -8.31 15.23
C LEU A 459 -5.18 -9.57 14.63
N ILE A 460 -5.30 -9.62 13.29
CA ILE A 460 -5.82 -10.79 12.57
C ILE A 460 -4.91 -12.00 12.77
N ARG A 461 -3.60 -11.84 12.49
CA ARG A 461 -2.64 -12.95 12.59
C ARG A 461 -2.43 -13.45 14.02
N TRP A 462 -2.57 -12.62 15.02
CA TRP A 462 -2.58 -13.05 16.42
C TRP A 462 -3.92 -13.62 16.88
N GLY A 463 -4.97 -13.53 16.10
CA GLY A 463 -6.30 -14.01 16.45
C GLY A 463 -7.00 -13.24 17.56
N ILE A 464 -6.60 -11.98 17.82
CA ILE A 464 -7.05 -11.19 18.98
C ILE A 464 -7.94 -10.00 18.62
N VAL A 465 -8.36 -9.84 17.35
CA VAL A 465 -9.11 -8.65 16.87
C VAL A 465 -10.27 -8.30 17.81
N GLU A 466 -11.19 -9.23 18.04
CA GLU A 466 -12.40 -8.97 18.83
C GLU A 466 -12.07 -8.54 20.27
N ASN A 467 -11.10 -9.20 20.89
CA ASN A 467 -10.66 -8.87 22.24
C ASN A 467 -9.98 -7.49 22.27
N ALA A 468 -9.15 -7.17 21.27
CA ALA A 468 -8.46 -5.89 21.17
C ALA A 468 -9.46 -4.74 20.99
N LEU A 469 -10.39 -4.86 20.04
CA LEU A 469 -11.42 -3.84 19.80
C LEU A 469 -12.25 -3.55 21.04
N LYS A 470 -12.64 -4.58 21.80
CA LYS A 470 -13.41 -4.43 23.04
C LYS A 470 -12.56 -3.87 24.18
N LYS A 471 -11.38 -4.44 24.44
CA LYS A 471 -10.45 -4.05 25.51
C LYS A 471 -9.99 -2.59 25.36
N HIS A 472 -9.72 -2.18 24.13
CA HIS A 472 -9.21 -0.85 23.81
C HIS A 472 -10.32 0.16 23.49
N GLU A 473 -11.59 -0.22 23.73
CA GLU A 473 -12.76 0.64 23.60
C GLU A 473 -12.86 1.34 22.24
N LYS A 474 -12.57 0.58 21.14
CA LYS A 474 -12.71 1.09 19.77
C LYS A 474 -14.11 1.66 19.55
N PRO A 475 -14.26 2.94 19.18
CA PRO A 475 -15.57 3.54 18.98
C PRO A 475 -16.38 2.81 17.89
N ASN A 476 -17.67 2.61 18.15
CA ASN A 476 -18.66 2.08 17.19
C ASN A 476 -18.30 0.71 16.57
N CYS A 477 -17.54 -0.13 17.27
CA CYS A 477 -17.15 -1.47 16.77
C CYS A 477 -18.18 -2.57 17.03
N GLY A 478 -19.38 -2.25 17.52
CA GLY A 478 -20.40 -3.23 17.92
C GLY A 478 -20.90 -4.15 16.81
N SER A 479 -20.74 -3.76 15.53
CA SER A 479 -21.10 -4.60 14.38
C SER A 479 -20.00 -5.59 13.98
N PHE A 480 -18.85 -5.60 14.65
CA PHE A 480 -17.76 -6.52 14.31
C PHE A 480 -18.17 -7.99 14.54
N VAL A 481 -17.95 -8.80 13.52
CA VAL A 481 -18.11 -10.27 13.55
C VAL A 481 -16.85 -10.89 12.97
N ALA A 482 -16.09 -11.62 13.78
CA ALA A 482 -14.78 -12.15 13.41
C ALA A 482 -14.81 -13.08 12.17
N ALA A 483 -15.88 -13.85 12.00
CA ALA A 483 -16.05 -14.73 10.84
C ALA A 483 -16.29 -13.96 9.51
N LYS A 484 -16.73 -12.70 9.60
CA LYS A 484 -17.09 -11.86 8.44
C LYS A 484 -16.01 -10.81 8.16
N HIS A 485 -15.69 -9.99 9.15
CA HIS A 485 -15.05 -8.69 8.94
C HIS A 485 -13.51 -8.74 8.92
N LYS A 486 -12.89 -9.92 9.05
CA LYS A 486 -11.45 -10.08 8.81
C LYS A 486 -11.10 -9.81 7.34
N LEU A 487 -12.01 -10.13 6.42
CA LEU A 487 -11.89 -9.85 5.00
C LEU A 487 -12.90 -8.79 4.58
N LEU A 488 -12.62 -8.12 3.46
CA LEU A 488 -13.58 -7.30 2.73
C LEU A 488 -14.39 -8.18 1.77
N PRO A 489 -15.62 -7.79 1.42
CA PRO A 489 -16.39 -8.49 0.40
C PRO A 489 -15.79 -8.26 -0.98
N ILE A 490 -15.86 -9.27 -1.83
CA ILE A 490 -15.62 -9.13 -3.27
C ILE A 490 -16.66 -8.17 -3.83
N PRO A 491 -16.29 -7.21 -4.70
CA PRO A 491 -17.21 -6.22 -5.22
C PRO A 491 -18.45 -6.81 -5.90
N HIS A 492 -19.61 -6.22 -5.66
CA HIS A 492 -20.89 -6.69 -6.24
C HIS A 492 -20.84 -6.79 -7.77
N ASN A 493 -20.19 -5.85 -8.44
CA ASN A 493 -20.13 -5.82 -9.90
C ASN A 493 -19.44 -7.06 -10.51
N GLU A 494 -18.53 -7.69 -9.78
CA GLU A 494 -17.87 -8.93 -10.24
C GLU A 494 -18.88 -10.08 -10.38
N PHE A 495 -19.90 -10.13 -9.53
CA PHE A 495 -20.95 -11.17 -9.58
C PHE A 495 -21.99 -10.92 -10.67
N LEU A 496 -22.10 -9.69 -11.20
CA LEU A 496 -22.94 -9.43 -12.38
C LEU A 496 -22.37 -10.08 -13.63
N MET A 497 -21.03 -10.16 -13.71
CA MET A 497 -20.33 -10.79 -14.81
C MET A 497 -20.07 -12.28 -14.53
N ASN A 498 -19.80 -12.63 -13.28
CA ASN A 498 -19.42 -13.98 -12.84
C ASN A 498 -20.35 -14.48 -11.72
N PRO A 499 -21.62 -14.83 -12.05
CA PRO A 499 -22.63 -15.18 -11.02
C PRO A 499 -22.28 -16.43 -10.21
N ASP A 500 -21.44 -17.32 -10.74
CA ASP A 500 -21.01 -18.55 -10.08
C ASP A 500 -19.87 -18.36 -9.08
N TRP A 501 -19.24 -17.18 -9.06
CA TRP A 501 -18.19 -16.90 -8.10
C TRP A 501 -18.68 -17.00 -6.65
N LYS A 502 -17.78 -17.39 -5.77
CA LYS A 502 -18.03 -17.42 -4.32
C LYS A 502 -17.70 -16.07 -3.71
N GLN A 503 -18.61 -15.55 -2.91
CA GLN A 503 -18.35 -14.41 -2.05
C GLN A 503 -17.59 -14.86 -0.79
N ASN A 504 -16.90 -13.93 -0.12
CA ASN A 504 -16.36 -14.17 1.20
C ASN A 504 -17.47 -14.42 2.22
N ASP A 505 -17.17 -15.26 3.21
CA ASP A 505 -18.17 -15.75 4.16
C ASP A 505 -18.96 -14.61 4.81
N HIS A 506 -20.27 -14.86 4.98
CA HIS A 506 -21.23 -13.95 5.61
C HIS A 506 -21.50 -12.63 4.85
N TYR A 507 -20.97 -12.45 3.66
CA TYR A 507 -21.35 -11.36 2.77
C TYR A 507 -22.33 -11.83 1.68
N SER A 508 -23.24 -10.95 1.27
CA SER A 508 -24.05 -11.17 0.06
C SER A 508 -23.25 -10.82 -1.20
N LYS A 509 -23.60 -11.48 -2.31
CA LYS A 509 -23.03 -11.16 -3.63
C LYS A 509 -23.43 -9.77 -4.11
#